data_003bbd2cb5f118e0978eea246c2578b0
#
_entry.id   003bbd2cb5f118e0978eea246c2578b0
#
_cell.length_a   1.000
_cell.length_b   1.000
_cell.length_c   1.000
_cell.angle_alpha   90.00
_cell.angle_beta   90.00
_cell.angle_gamma   90.00
#
_symmetry.space_group_name_H-M   'P 1'
#
loop_
_entity.id
_entity.type
_entity.pdbx_description
1 polymer ?
#
loop_
_entity_poly.entity_id
_entity_poly.type
_entity_poly.pdbx_seq_one_letter_code
_entity_poly.pdbx_strand_id
1 'polypeptide(L)'
;MTPRLFLDCDGVLADFDLAARRLLGMTPKQYIATHGRGAFWSKLAKARNFYGSLPEMPDARRLFDAVKHLEPTILTGLPLGKWAAPQKIEWAAEHFPGVPIITCMAADKHLHMHPGDVLVDDREKHRTAYEAAGVVFIHHKNAEDSLRQLAKIYPSVSVSATA
;
A
#
# COMPACT_ATOMS: atom_id res chain seq x y z
N MET A 1 2.36 -2.92 -25.23
CA MET A 1 2.36 -3.73 -23.99
C MET A 1 1.49 -3.07 -22.93
N THR A 2 0.70 -3.87 -22.25
CA THR A 2 -0.12 -3.38 -21.14
C THR A 2 0.79 -2.95 -19.98
N PRO A 3 0.63 -1.72 -19.45
CA PRO A 3 1.39 -1.29 -18.28
C PRO A 3 1.18 -2.24 -17.10
N ARG A 4 2.25 -2.50 -16.34
CA ARG A 4 2.12 -3.28 -15.11
C ARG A 4 1.55 -2.43 -14.00
N LEU A 5 0.67 -3.02 -13.20
CA LEU A 5 0.03 -2.33 -12.07
C LEU A 5 0.66 -2.75 -10.75
N PHE A 6 1.03 -1.76 -9.95
CA PHE A 6 1.53 -1.94 -8.59
C PHE A 6 0.58 -1.25 -7.61
N LEU A 7 0.30 -1.93 -6.51
CA LEU A 7 -0.54 -1.40 -5.44
C LEU A 7 0.30 -1.32 -4.15
N ASP A 8 0.30 -0.15 -3.50
CA ASP A 8 0.83 -0.05 -2.14
C ASP A 8 -0.04 -0.89 -1.19
N CYS A 9 0.52 -1.27 -0.06
CA CYS A 9 -0.20 -2.05 0.95
C CYS A 9 -0.86 -1.14 1.98
N ASP A 10 -0.07 -0.48 2.82
CA ASP A 10 -0.60 0.35 3.89
C ASP A 10 -1.33 1.58 3.35
N GLY A 11 -2.56 1.80 3.79
CA GLY A 11 -3.40 2.91 3.35
C GLY A 11 -4.12 2.68 2.02
N VAL A 12 -3.82 1.59 1.31
CA VAL A 12 -4.50 1.19 0.07
C VAL A 12 -5.26 -0.12 0.28
N LEU A 13 -4.60 -1.15 0.76
CA LEU A 13 -5.18 -2.48 1.03
C LEU A 13 -5.33 -2.75 2.52
N ALA A 14 -4.33 -2.41 3.32
CA ALA A 14 -4.28 -2.64 4.76
C ALA A 14 -4.50 -1.35 5.53
N ASP A 15 -5.29 -1.41 6.59
CA ASP A 15 -5.62 -0.26 7.43
C ASP A 15 -4.61 -0.08 8.57
N PHE A 16 -3.44 0.41 8.21
CA PHE A 16 -2.35 0.71 9.14
C PHE A 16 -2.78 1.72 10.20
N ASP A 17 -3.43 2.80 9.78
CA ASP A 17 -3.81 3.88 10.69
C ASP A 17 -4.74 3.39 11.80
N LEU A 18 -5.75 2.61 11.46
CA LEU A 18 -6.69 2.05 12.44
C LEU A 18 -5.98 1.16 13.45
N ALA A 19 -5.13 0.23 12.96
CA ALA A 19 -4.41 -0.68 13.85
C ALA A 19 -3.40 0.07 14.74
N ALA A 20 -2.71 1.07 14.20
CA ALA A 20 -1.79 1.89 14.96
C ALA A 20 -2.53 2.67 16.05
N ARG A 21 -3.66 3.29 15.74
CA ARG A 21 -4.46 4.01 16.73
C ARG A 21 -4.98 3.09 17.84
N ARG A 22 -5.38 1.88 17.50
CA ARG A 22 -5.82 0.88 18.50
C ARG A 22 -4.68 0.49 19.44
N LEU A 23 -3.48 0.30 18.90
CA LEU A 23 -2.30 -0.06 19.68
C LEU A 23 -1.81 1.09 20.55
N LEU A 24 -1.80 2.30 20.01
CA LEU A 24 -1.21 3.48 20.65
C LEU A 24 -2.18 4.24 21.56
N GLY A 25 -3.49 4.09 21.36
CA GLY A 25 -4.51 4.88 22.05
C GLY A 25 -4.64 6.31 21.54
N MET A 26 -3.95 6.66 20.46
CA MET A 26 -3.96 7.97 19.81
C MET A 26 -3.51 7.83 18.37
N THR A 27 -3.56 8.89 17.58
CA THR A 27 -3.06 8.85 16.20
C THR A 27 -1.54 8.69 16.17
N PRO A 28 -0.97 8.08 15.09
CA PRO A 28 0.48 8.05 14.92
C PRO A 28 1.14 9.42 15.04
N LYS A 29 0.53 10.45 14.45
CA LYS A 29 1.05 11.81 14.51
C LYS A 29 1.13 12.33 15.95
N GLN A 30 0.08 12.11 16.74
CA GLN A 30 0.04 12.51 18.16
C GLN A 30 1.09 11.76 18.97
N TYR A 31 1.24 10.45 18.73
CA TYR A 31 2.21 9.63 19.44
C TYR A 31 3.65 10.08 19.14
N ILE A 32 3.95 10.30 17.87
CA ILE A 32 5.28 10.79 17.43
C ILE A 32 5.58 12.15 18.03
N ALA A 33 4.60 13.06 18.05
CA ALA A 33 4.77 14.39 18.63
C ALA A 33 5.09 14.31 20.14
N THR A 34 4.50 13.35 20.86
CA THR A 34 4.68 13.19 22.31
C THR A 34 5.92 12.37 22.66
N HIS A 35 6.18 11.27 21.92
CA HIS A 35 7.20 10.27 22.29
C HIS A 35 8.34 10.14 21.28
N GLY A 36 8.23 10.72 20.09
CA GLY A 36 9.22 10.63 19.02
C GLY A 36 9.03 9.44 18.08
N ARG A 37 9.68 9.51 16.92
CA ARG A 37 9.59 8.47 15.88
C ARG A 37 10.17 7.14 16.34
N GLY A 38 11.30 7.16 17.05
CA GLY A 38 11.94 5.94 17.52
C GLY A 38 11.04 5.15 18.47
N ALA A 39 10.37 5.84 19.40
CA ALA A 39 9.42 5.23 20.33
C ALA A 39 8.20 4.66 19.59
N PHE A 40 7.70 5.38 18.59
CA PHE A 40 6.59 4.93 17.74
C PHE A 40 6.94 3.59 17.06
N TRP A 41 8.03 3.53 16.30
CA TRP A 41 8.42 2.32 15.60
C TRP A 41 8.78 1.17 16.55
N SER A 42 9.40 1.49 17.68
CA SER A 42 9.69 0.49 18.73
C SER A 42 8.41 -0.13 19.27
N LYS A 43 7.37 0.68 19.48
CA LYS A 43 6.08 0.19 19.97
C LYS A 43 5.44 -0.79 18.98
N LEU A 44 5.46 -0.46 17.70
CA LEU A 44 4.93 -1.33 16.64
C LEU A 44 5.76 -2.61 16.50
N ALA A 45 7.09 -2.49 16.56
CA ALA A 45 7.99 -3.63 16.44
C ALA A 45 7.85 -4.63 17.59
N LYS A 46 7.57 -4.14 18.81
CA LYS A 46 7.37 -4.96 20.00
C LYS A 46 5.97 -5.58 20.08
N ALA A 47 5.02 -5.07 19.32
CA ALA A 47 3.70 -5.66 19.26
C ALA A 47 3.77 -7.04 18.62
N ARG A 48 2.93 -7.94 19.10
CA ARG A 48 2.87 -9.30 18.54
C ARG A 48 2.23 -9.24 17.15
N ASN A 49 3.04 -9.40 16.11
CA ASN A 49 2.58 -9.47 14.72
C ASN A 49 1.73 -8.26 14.28
N PHE A 50 2.25 -7.06 14.45
CA PHE A 50 1.52 -5.83 14.13
C PHE A 50 1.00 -5.83 12.69
N TYR A 51 1.89 -6.00 11.70
CA TYR A 51 1.48 -5.97 10.29
C TYR A 51 0.62 -7.15 9.87
N GLY A 52 0.88 -8.33 10.41
CA GLY A 52 0.09 -9.51 10.10
C GLY A 52 -1.35 -9.43 10.61
N SER A 53 -1.61 -8.58 11.60
CA SER A 53 -2.93 -8.41 12.21
C SER A 53 -3.75 -7.25 11.65
N LEU A 54 -3.23 -6.52 10.65
CA LEU A 54 -3.92 -5.35 10.10
C LEU A 54 -5.27 -5.75 9.49
N PRO A 55 -6.34 -4.98 9.76
CA PRO A 55 -7.58 -5.15 8.98
C PRO A 55 -7.37 -4.63 7.56
N GLU A 56 -8.20 -5.10 6.63
CA GLU A 56 -8.24 -4.51 5.30
C GLU A 56 -8.85 -3.12 5.36
N MET A 57 -8.44 -2.24 4.43
CA MET A 57 -9.15 -0.98 4.22
C MET A 57 -10.60 -1.30 3.84
N PRO A 58 -11.57 -0.45 4.25
CA PRO A 58 -12.98 -0.73 3.98
C PRO A 58 -13.32 -0.93 2.50
N ASP A 59 -12.58 -0.28 1.61
CA ASP A 59 -12.79 -0.34 0.16
C ASP A 59 -11.72 -1.15 -0.59
N ALA A 60 -10.84 -1.87 0.13
CA ALA A 60 -9.75 -2.64 -0.48
C ALA A 60 -10.27 -3.70 -1.45
N ARG A 61 -11.32 -4.42 -1.08
CA ARG A 61 -11.90 -5.46 -1.94
C ARG A 61 -12.49 -4.89 -3.21
N ARG A 62 -13.17 -3.75 -3.11
CA ARG A 62 -13.70 -3.05 -4.29
C ARG A 62 -12.60 -2.68 -5.26
N LEU A 63 -11.50 -2.11 -4.76
CA LEU A 63 -10.35 -1.77 -5.58
C LEU A 63 -9.75 -3.04 -6.20
N PHE A 64 -9.43 -4.02 -5.39
CA PHE A 64 -8.74 -5.23 -5.84
C PHE A 64 -9.57 -6.01 -6.85
N ASP A 65 -10.86 -6.22 -6.57
CA ASP A 65 -11.73 -6.99 -7.47
C ASP A 65 -11.88 -6.33 -8.85
N ALA A 66 -11.80 -5.01 -8.92
CA ALA A 66 -11.86 -4.28 -10.19
C ALA A 66 -10.58 -4.38 -11.02
N VAL A 67 -9.44 -4.72 -10.40
CA VAL A 67 -8.14 -4.74 -11.07
C VAL A 67 -7.43 -6.10 -11.04
N LYS A 68 -7.98 -7.10 -10.36
CA LYS A 68 -7.32 -8.41 -10.20
C LYS A 68 -7.00 -9.10 -11.53
N HIS A 69 -7.81 -8.86 -12.57
CA HIS A 69 -7.56 -9.38 -13.91
C HIS A 69 -6.30 -8.81 -14.57
N LEU A 70 -5.80 -7.70 -14.06
CA LEU A 70 -4.53 -7.09 -14.50
C LEU A 70 -3.31 -7.70 -13.82
N GLU A 71 -3.52 -8.64 -12.91
CA GLU A 71 -2.48 -9.33 -12.14
C GLU A 71 -1.54 -8.34 -11.43
N PRO A 72 -2.08 -7.48 -10.54
CA PRO A 72 -1.25 -6.49 -9.87
C PRO A 72 -0.24 -7.11 -8.93
N THR A 73 0.87 -6.39 -8.69
CA THR A 73 1.86 -6.71 -7.67
C THR A 73 1.72 -5.74 -6.50
N ILE A 74 1.76 -6.25 -5.28
CA ILE A 74 1.82 -5.40 -4.09
C ILE A 74 3.25 -4.92 -3.92
N LEU A 75 3.44 -3.61 -3.81
CA LEU A 75 4.75 -2.99 -3.63
C LEU A 75 4.71 -2.14 -2.37
N THR A 76 5.36 -2.61 -1.30
CA THR A 76 5.22 -2.02 0.04
C THR A 76 6.55 -1.59 0.64
N GLY A 77 6.54 -0.42 1.28
CA GLY A 77 7.69 0.12 2.00
C GLY A 77 7.86 -0.50 3.38
N LEU A 78 9.10 -0.65 3.81
CA LEU A 78 9.46 -1.21 5.12
C LEU A 78 9.98 -0.13 6.07
N PRO A 79 9.67 -0.22 7.38
CA PRO A 79 10.40 0.49 8.39
C PRO A 79 11.80 -0.11 8.56
N LEU A 80 12.65 0.54 9.35
CA LEU A 80 13.97 0.00 9.70
C LEU A 80 13.85 -1.32 10.45
N GLY A 81 14.83 -2.20 10.24
CA GLY A 81 14.86 -3.52 10.86
C GLY A 81 14.27 -4.60 9.98
N LYS A 82 14.31 -5.83 10.49
CA LYS A 82 13.89 -7.01 9.74
C LYS A 82 12.54 -7.57 10.16
N TRP A 83 11.87 -6.91 11.11
CA TRP A 83 10.66 -7.44 11.74
C TRP A 83 9.41 -7.35 10.86
N ALA A 84 9.32 -6.33 10.02
CA ALA A 84 8.10 -6.03 9.28
C ALA A 84 7.89 -6.87 8.02
N ALA A 85 8.97 -7.16 7.28
CA ALA A 85 8.87 -7.86 6.00
C ALA A 85 8.15 -9.21 6.09
N PRO A 86 8.50 -10.13 7.02
CA PRO A 86 7.80 -11.39 7.14
C PRO A 86 6.31 -11.22 7.47
N GLN A 87 5.99 -10.26 8.33
CA GLN A 87 4.61 -9.98 8.71
C GLN A 87 3.77 -9.49 7.53
N LYS A 88 4.33 -8.61 6.71
CA LYS A 88 3.65 -8.09 5.51
C LYS A 88 3.43 -9.17 4.46
N ILE A 89 4.42 -10.05 4.28
CA ILE A 89 4.32 -11.17 3.35
C ILE A 89 3.22 -12.14 3.80
N GLU A 90 3.16 -12.47 5.08
CA GLU A 90 2.10 -13.30 5.64
C GLU A 90 0.72 -12.66 5.50
N TRP A 91 0.63 -11.36 5.75
CA TRP A 91 -0.62 -10.61 5.58
C TRP A 91 -1.14 -10.71 4.15
N ALA A 92 -0.25 -10.48 3.17
CA ALA A 92 -0.62 -10.57 1.75
C ALA A 92 -1.04 -11.99 1.36
N ALA A 93 -0.36 -13.02 1.86
CA ALA A 93 -0.72 -14.41 1.60
C ALA A 93 -2.09 -14.77 2.17
N GLU A 94 -2.46 -14.20 3.31
CA GLU A 94 -3.75 -14.43 3.96
C GLU A 94 -4.89 -13.69 3.26
N HIS A 95 -4.69 -12.41 2.96
CA HIS A 95 -5.74 -11.53 2.44
C HIS A 95 -5.85 -11.53 0.92
N PHE A 96 -4.73 -11.68 0.22
CA PHE A 96 -4.65 -11.66 -1.25
C PHE A 96 -3.80 -12.82 -1.75
N PRO A 97 -4.25 -14.07 -1.53
CA PRO A 97 -3.45 -15.25 -1.90
C PRO A 97 -3.13 -15.26 -3.39
N GLY A 98 -1.90 -15.64 -3.73
CA GLY A 98 -1.43 -15.69 -5.11
C GLY A 98 -0.99 -14.36 -5.70
N VAL A 99 -1.17 -13.26 -5.00
CA VAL A 99 -0.72 -11.93 -5.45
C VAL A 99 0.75 -11.74 -5.08
N PRO A 100 1.64 -11.44 -6.06
CA PRO A 100 3.04 -11.18 -5.75
C PRO A 100 3.19 -9.96 -4.83
N ILE A 101 4.14 -10.04 -3.91
CA ILE A 101 4.48 -8.92 -3.03
C ILE A 101 5.98 -8.64 -3.09
N ILE A 102 6.33 -7.37 -3.22
CA ILE A 102 7.70 -6.87 -3.14
C ILE A 102 7.80 -5.98 -1.91
N THR A 103 8.73 -6.30 -1.02
CA THR A 103 9.05 -5.46 0.14
C THR A 103 10.39 -4.77 -0.09
N CYS A 104 10.44 -3.47 0.16
CA CYS A 104 11.66 -2.67 0.01
C CYS A 104 11.54 -1.40 0.84
N MET A 105 12.60 -0.63 0.94
CA MET A 105 12.49 0.72 1.52
C MET A 105 11.62 1.59 0.60
N ALA A 106 10.80 2.45 1.19
CA ALA A 106 9.89 3.30 0.41
C ALA A 106 10.62 4.14 -0.65
N ALA A 107 11.81 4.64 -0.33
CA ALA A 107 12.63 5.42 -1.25
C ALA A 107 13.13 4.60 -2.46
N ASP A 108 13.11 3.28 -2.38
CA ASP A 108 13.61 2.37 -3.41
C ASP A 108 12.51 1.75 -4.28
N LYS A 109 11.24 2.07 -4.03
CA LYS A 109 10.12 1.50 -4.80
C LYS A 109 10.30 1.72 -6.31
N HIS A 110 10.78 2.88 -6.72
CA HIS A 110 10.97 3.21 -8.13
C HIS A 110 11.96 2.27 -8.85
N LEU A 111 12.86 1.63 -8.12
CA LEU A 111 13.83 0.69 -8.67
C LEU A 111 13.20 -0.62 -9.13
N HIS A 112 12.01 -0.92 -8.67
CA HIS A 112 11.26 -2.13 -9.02
C HIS A 112 10.30 -1.95 -10.19
N MET A 113 10.24 -0.75 -10.74
CA MET A 113 9.29 -0.40 -11.80
C MET A 113 10.02 0.10 -13.05
N HIS A 114 9.35 -0.04 -14.19
CA HIS A 114 9.85 0.42 -15.48
C HIS A 114 8.99 1.59 -16.00
N PRO A 115 9.53 2.38 -16.95
CA PRO A 115 8.72 3.42 -17.58
C PRO A 115 7.39 2.88 -18.11
N GLY A 116 6.30 3.59 -17.83
CA GLY A 116 4.95 3.18 -18.20
C GLY A 116 4.21 2.37 -17.15
N ASP A 117 4.91 1.80 -16.16
CA ASP A 117 4.25 1.10 -15.05
C ASP A 117 3.40 2.08 -14.25
N VAL A 118 2.39 1.55 -13.56
CA VAL A 118 1.42 2.34 -12.78
C VAL A 118 1.52 1.96 -11.32
N LEU A 119 1.59 2.96 -10.45
CA LEU A 119 1.60 2.78 -9.00
C LEU A 119 0.42 3.51 -8.36
N VAL A 120 -0.36 2.79 -7.57
CA VAL A 120 -1.41 3.34 -6.70
C VAL A 120 -0.85 3.37 -5.27
N ASP A 121 -0.66 4.56 -4.71
CA ASP A 121 -0.03 4.75 -3.40
C ASP A 121 -0.70 5.94 -2.68
N ASP A 122 -0.92 5.82 -1.38
CA ASP A 122 -1.56 6.86 -0.59
C ASP A 122 -0.61 8.00 -0.18
N ARG A 123 0.70 7.84 -0.38
CA ARG A 123 1.72 8.83 -0.01
C ARG A 123 2.38 9.45 -1.24
N GLU A 124 2.45 10.78 -1.25
CA GLU A 124 3.09 11.54 -2.32
C GLU A 124 4.58 11.81 -2.09
N LYS A 125 5.12 11.39 -0.96
CA LYS A 125 6.50 11.72 -0.54
C LYS A 125 7.55 11.43 -1.61
N HIS A 126 7.41 10.34 -2.34
CA HIS A 126 8.36 9.91 -3.37
C HIS A 126 7.86 10.09 -4.80
N ARG A 127 6.82 10.90 -4.99
CA ARG A 127 6.20 11.14 -6.29
C ARG A 127 7.20 11.58 -7.35
N THR A 128 8.10 12.50 -7.00
CA THR A 128 9.12 13.00 -7.94
C THR A 128 10.00 11.86 -8.46
N ALA A 129 10.41 10.93 -7.59
CA ALA A 129 11.21 9.78 -7.98
C ALA A 129 10.44 8.84 -8.91
N TYR A 130 9.15 8.62 -8.67
CA TYR A 130 8.31 7.79 -9.54
C TYR A 130 8.17 8.43 -10.92
N GLU A 131 7.86 9.71 -10.98
CA GLU A 131 7.70 10.44 -12.24
C GLU A 131 9.01 10.50 -13.03
N ALA A 132 10.15 10.70 -12.35
CA ALA A 132 11.46 10.65 -12.97
C ALA A 132 11.80 9.27 -13.56
N ALA A 133 11.27 8.21 -12.98
CA ALA A 133 11.41 6.85 -13.50
C ALA A 133 10.40 6.51 -14.60
N GLY A 134 9.56 7.44 -15.01
CA GLY A 134 8.53 7.25 -16.03
C GLY A 134 7.30 6.48 -15.54
N VAL A 135 7.14 6.33 -14.22
CA VAL A 135 6.00 5.64 -13.59
C VAL A 135 4.81 6.59 -13.53
N VAL A 136 3.64 6.07 -13.88
CA VAL A 136 2.38 6.79 -13.71
C VAL A 136 1.94 6.66 -12.25
N PHE A 137 2.01 7.76 -11.52
CA PHE A 137 1.65 7.79 -10.11
C PHE A 137 0.19 8.18 -9.93
N ILE A 138 -0.56 7.34 -9.21
CA ILE A 138 -1.94 7.63 -8.81
C ILE A 138 -1.95 7.82 -7.30
N HIS A 139 -2.23 9.04 -6.84
CA HIS A 139 -2.37 9.33 -5.43
C HIS A 139 -3.70 8.75 -4.93
N HIS A 140 -3.61 7.68 -4.16
CA HIS A 140 -4.79 6.97 -3.66
C HIS A 140 -5.46 7.74 -2.53
N LYS A 141 -6.71 8.09 -2.70
CA LYS A 141 -7.58 8.70 -1.68
C LYS A 141 -8.67 7.72 -1.24
N ASN A 142 -9.25 7.02 -2.18
CA ASN A 142 -10.24 5.97 -1.99
C ASN A 142 -10.33 5.13 -3.25
N ALA A 143 -11.00 3.99 -3.18
CA ALA A 143 -11.11 3.07 -4.31
C ALA A 143 -11.79 3.71 -5.53
N GLU A 144 -12.88 4.44 -5.32
CA GLU A 144 -13.62 5.06 -6.41
C GLU A 144 -12.78 6.04 -7.21
N ASP A 145 -12.06 6.93 -6.52
CA ASP A 145 -11.18 7.91 -7.17
C ASP A 145 -10.04 7.22 -7.93
N SER A 146 -9.38 6.24 -7.31
CA SER A 146 -8.31 5.48 -7.97
C SER A 146 -8.83 4.70 -9.17
N LEU A 147 -10.00 4.08 -9.08
CA LEU A 147 -10.58 3.34 -10.20
C LEU A 147 -10.93 4.25 -11.37
N ARG A 148 -11.40 5.47 -11.11
CA ARG A 148 -11.63 6.46 -12.20
C ARG A 148 -10.33 6.78 -12.93
N GLN A 149 -9.24 6.96 -12.22
CA GLN A 149 -7.94 7.23 -12.83
C GLN A 149 -7.40 6.00 -13.56
N LEU A 150 -7.53 4.81 -12.96
CA LEU A 150 -7.11 3.55 -13.59
C LEU A 150 -7.88 3.24 -14.86
N ALA A 151 -9.18 3.55 -14.91
CA ALA A 151 -10.00 3.31 -16.09
C ALA A 151 -9.55 4.11 -17.32
N LYS A 152 -8.85 5.23 -17.12
CA LYS A 152 -8.27 6.01 -18.21
C LYS A 152 -7.03 5.33 -18.80
N ILE A 153 -6.37 4.48 -18.04
CA ILE A 153 -5.16 3.74 -18.44
C ILE A 153 -5.53 2.34 -18.92
N TYR A 154 -6.44 1.70 -18.20
CA TYR A 154 -6.91 0.34 -18.46
C TYR A 154 -8.41 0.36 -18.80
N PRO A 155 -8.77 0.31 -20.10
CA PRO A 155 -10.19 0.36 -20.48
C PRO A 155 -11.05 -0.75 -19.89
N SER A 156 -10.43 -1.87 -19.49
CA SER A 156 -11.14 -2.99 -18.86
C SER A 156 -11.56 -2.76 -17.41
N VAL A 157 -11.07 -1.68 -16.77
CA VAL A 157 -11.39 -1.39 -15.37
C VAL A 157 -12.74 -0.73 -15.26
N SER A 158 -13.65 -1.34 -14.46
CA SER A 158 -14.96 -0.79 -14.16
C SER A 158 -14.90 0.10 -12.91
N VAL A 159 -15.46 1.30 -13.01
CA VAL A 159 -15.57 2.23 -11.88
C VAL A 159 -16.83 1.95 -11.07
N SER A 160 -17.86 1.41 -11.70
CA SER A 160 -19.13 1.13 -11.03
C SER A 160 -18.98 0.00 -10.01
N ALA A 161 -19.52 0.21 -8.80
CA ALA A 161 -19.66 -0.88 -7.86
C ALA A 161 -20.63 -1.90 -8.49
N THR A 162 -20.14 -3.08 -8.84
CA THR A 162 -21.02 -4.19 -9.17
C THR A 162 -21.71 -4.64 -7.89
N ALA A 163 -22.99 -4.65 -7.93
CA ALA A 163 -23.78 -5.20 -6.85
C ALA A 163 -23.44 -6.69 -6.65
#